data_83ab530012548c7b1c0876dc2c8afa94
#
_entry.id   83ab530012548c7b1c0876dc2c8afa94
#
_cell.length_a   1.000
_cell.length_b   1.000
_cell.length_c   1.000
_cell.angle_alpha   90.00
_cell.angle_beta   90.00
_cell.angle_gamma   90.00
#
_symmetry.space_group_name_H-M   'P 1'
#
loop_
_entity.id
_entity.type
_entity.pdbx_description
1 polymer ?
#
loop_
_entity_poly.entity_id
_entity_poly.type
_entity_poly.pdbx_seq_one_letter_code
_entity_poly.pdbx_strand_id
1 'polypeptide(L)'
;MPLEKLNAALIGAIQNSTPEYTNAAAILTDKLNIGREAAYRRLRGEVPFTFGEAGVLSAQMNFSLDRTVGALDFGNVLFRLSFSDYHTALEDYTGVIDQDTLFYREVSSDVDAEQAIAGNSFPRMLYMRYPKPTNFKLFKWLYQQGLIDCSGAKFEDMKVPEVLLQSYRDLVHEAQLMPATTLIFDGSCTKRWVNAICAFRNMHLIRDESVEVLKAELLQMLDDLEEDTVDFVPNFDNSEKEPSVLPARLPLSLIHISEPTRRTPIS
;
A
#
# COMPACT_ATOMS: atom_id res chain seq x y z
N MET A 1 9.87 -29.50 2.77
CA MET A 1 8.61 -29.55 2.02
C MET A 1 8.64 -30.75 1.05
N PRO A 2 7.62 -31.60 0.98
CA PRO A 2 7.59 -32.70 0.00
C PRO A 2 7.60 -32.17 -1.44
N LEU A 3 8.33 -32.83 -2.33
CA LEU A 3 8.46 -32.46 -3.74
C LEU A 3 7.10 -32.34 -4.46
N GLU A 4 6.16 -33.19 -4.08
CA GLU A 4 4.79 -33.21 -4.59
C GLU A 4 4.03 -31.89 -4.33
N LYS A 5 4.18 -31.32 -3.14
CA LYS A 5 3.54 -30.03 -2.80
C LYS A 5 4.13 -28.86 -3.60
N LEU A 6 5.44 -28.87 -3.83
CA LEU A 6 6.10 -27.88 -4.69
C LEU A 6 5.59 -27.94 -6.12
N ASN A 7 5.50 -29.16 -6.67
CA ASN A 7 5.01 -29.35 -8.02
C ASN A 7 3.54 -28.94 -8.16
N ALA A 8 2.71 -29.27 -7.17
CA ALA A 8 1.30 -28.85 -7.13
C ALA A 8 1.15 -27.33 -7.07
N ALA A 9 1.96 -26.62 -6.27
CA ALA A 9 1.98 -25.19 -6.20
C ALA A 9 2.37 -24.53 -7.52
N LEU A 10 3.39 -25.09 -8.20
CA LEU A 10 3.81 -24.63 -9.52
C LEU A 10 2.70 -24.83 -10.56
N ILE A 11 2.02 -25.97 -10.55
CA ILE A 11 0.87 -26.23 -11.41
C ILE A 11 -0.24 -25.19 -11.18
N GLY A 12 -0.56 -24.91 -9.92
CA GLY A 12 -1.53 -23.88 -9.56
C GLY A 12 -1.12 -22.48 -10.05
N ALA A 13 0.14 -22.11 -9.88
CA ALA A 13 0.66 -20.84 -10.39
C ALA A 13 0.56 -20.71 -11.93
N ILE A 14 0.88 -21.79 -12.66
CA ILE A 14 0.73 -21.85 -14.10
C ILE A 14 -0.73 -21.70 -14.54
N GLN A 15 -1.64 -22.40 -13.86
CA GLN A 15 -3.08 -22.34 -14.16
C GLN A 15 -3.64 -20.94 -13.90
N ASN A 16 -3.30 -20.33 -12.78
CA ASN A 16 -3.74 -18.98 -12.40
C ASN A 16 -3.16 -17.88 -13.32
N SER A 17 -1.97 -18.12 -13.90
CA SER A 17 -1.34 -17.20 -14.85
C SER A 17 -1.73 -17.49 -16.31
N THR A 18 -2.61 -18.47 -16.56
CA THR A 18 -3.10 -18.81 -17.89
C THR A 18 -4.33 -17.97 -18.21
N PRO A 19 -4.36 -17.20 -19.31
CA PRO A 19 -5.53 -16.43 -19.72
C PRO A 19 -6.78 -17.31 -19.91
N GLU A 20 -7.96 -16.81 -19.58
CA GLU A 20 -9.25 -17.56 -19.60
C GLU A 20 -9.54 -18.30 -20.91
N TYR A 21 -9.08 -17.76 -22.05
CA TYR A 21 -9.34 -18.31 -23.38
C TYR A 21 -8.21 -19.18 -23.92
N THR A 22 -7.21 -19.53 -23.08
CA THR A 22 -6.01 -20.26 -23.50
C THR A 22 -5.87 -21.56 -22.70
N ASN A 23 -5.40 -22.62 -23.37
CA ASN A 23 -5.14 -23.89 -22.70
C ASN A 23 -3.70 -23.91 -22.12
N ALA A 24 -3.57 -24.15 -20.84
CA ALA A 24 -2.27 -24.24 -20.15
C ALA A 24 -1.31 -25.26 -20.83
N ALA A 25 -1.83 -26.39 -21.35
CA ALA A 25 -1.02 -27.36 -22.07
C ALA A 25 -0.45 -26.80 -23.38
N ALA A 26 -1.19 -25.92 -24.08
CA ALA A 26 -0.70 -25.26 -25.29
C ALA A 26 0.44 -24.29 -24.95
N ILE A 27 0.30 -23.54 -23.86
CA ILE A 27 1.38 -22.65 -23.35
C ILE A 27 2.62 -23.45 -23.01
N LEU A 28 2.49 -24.56 -22.28
CA LEU A 28 3.63 -25.40 -21.92
C LEU A 28 4.32 -25.99 -23.16
N THR A 29 3.54 -26.42 -24.17
CA THR A 29 4.08 -26.94 -25.44
C THR A 29 4.91 -25.88 -26.16
N ASP A 30 4.40 -24.63 -26.20
CA ASP A 30 5.09 -23.51 -26.86
C ASP A 30 6.33 -23.06 -26.08
N LYS A 31 6.19 -22.85 -24.78
CA LYS A 31 7.24 -22.24 -23.93
C LYS A 31 8.38 -23.17 -23.58
N LEU A 32 8.09 -24.49 -23.45
CA LEU A 32 9.08 -25.49 -23.09
C LEU A 32 9.54 -26.32 -24.31
N ASN A 33 8.94 -26.11 -25.47
CA ASN A 33 9.19 -26.90 -26.67
C ASN A 33 9.05 -28.42 -26.42
N ILE A 34 7.98 -28.82 -25.73
CA ILE A 34 7.67 -30.23 -25.41
C ILE A 34 6.41 -30.70 -26.14
N GLY A 35 6.27 -31.99 -26.31
CA GLY A 35 5.07 -32.56 -26.90
C GLY A 35 3.84 -32.38 -26.04
N ARG A 36 2.65 -32.31 -26.67
CA ARG A 36 1.36 -32.08 -25.99
C ARG A 36 1.08 -33.08 -24.88
N GLU A 37 1.39 -34.36 -25.09
CA GLU A 37 1.22 -35.40 -24.05
C GLU A 37 2.14 -35.16 -22.85
N ALA A 38 3.39 -34.75 -23.10
CA ALA A 38 4.33 -34.40 -22.04
C ALA A 38 3.86 -33.18 -21.21
N ALA A 39 3.22 -32.21 -21.87
CA ALA A 39 2.59 -31.04 -21.19
C ALA A 39 1.42 -31.48 -20.29
N TYR A 40 0.53 -32.33 -20.78
CA TYR A 40 -0.58 -32.86 -19.98
C TYR A 40 -0.11 -33.69 -18.79
N ARG A 41 0.91 -34.53 -18.96
CA ARG A 41 1.48 -35.32 -17.85
C ARG A 41 2.05 -34.43 -16.73
N ARG A 42 2.69 -33.30 -17.10
CA ARG A 42 3.15 -32.30 -16.11
C ARG A 42 2.01 -31.62 -15.39
N LEU A 43 0.97 -31.20 -16.12
CA LEU A 43 -0.21 -30.57 -15.51
C LEU A 43 -1.02 -31.52 -14.61
N ARG A 44 -0.99 -32.83 -14.88
CA ARG A 44 -1.57 -33.84 -13.98
C ARG A 44 -0.67 -34.21 -12.79
N GLY A 45 0.54 -33.66 -12.74
CA GLY A 45 1.50 -33.95 -11.67
C GLY A 45 2.22 -35.31 -11.80
N GLU A 46 2.01 -36.04 -12.91
CA GLU A 46 2.64 -37.34 -13.16
C GLU A 46 4.16 -37.23 -13.41
N VAL A 47 4.57 -36.09 -13.94
CA VAL A 47 5.98 -35.76 -14.19
C VAL A 47 6.25 -34.37 -13.58
N PRO A 48 7.18 -34.29 -12.61
CA PRO A 48 7.51 -33.01 -12.00
C PRO A 48 8.24 -32.10 -13.00
N PHE A 49 8.04 -30.80 -12.82
CA PHE A 49 8.83 -29.79 -13.55
C PHE A 49 10.27 -29.79 -13.06
N THR A 50 11.22 -29.65 -14.00
CA THR A 50 12.60 -29.36 -13.64
C THR A 50 12.78 -27.91 -13.20
N PHE A 51 13.87 -27.60 -12.51
CA PHE A 51 14.19 -26.22 -12.11
C PHE A 51 14.30 -25.29 -13.33
N GLY A 52 14.90 -25.75 -14.42
CA GLY A 52 14.99 -24.97 -15.66
C GLY A 52 13.63 -24.68 -16.29
N GLU A 53 12.73 -25.67 -16.34
CA GLU A 53 11.36 -25.49 -16.84
C GLU A 53 10.58 -24.49 -15.97
N ALA A 54 10.68 -24.63 -14.64
CA ALA A 54 10.03 -23.71 -13.70
C ALA A 54 10.55 -22.28 -13.87
N GLY A 55 11.85 -22.08 -14.06
CA GLY A 55 12.47 -20.78 -14.32
C GLY A 55 11.99 -20.14 -15.62
N VAL A 56 11.96 -20.90 -16.71
CA VAL A 56 11.44 -20.42 -18.00
C VAL A 56 9.97 -19.99 -17.90
N LEU A 57 9.14 -20.82 -17.28
CA LEU A 57 7.71 -20.55 -17.12
C LEU A 57 7.47 -19.32 -16.23
N SER A 58 8.18 -19.21 -15.11
CA SER A 58 8.10 -18.06 -14.22
C SER A 58 8.40 -16.74 -14.96
N ALA A 59 9.49 -16.71 -15.73
CA ALA A 59 9.89 -15.53 -16.49
C ALA A 59 8.90 -15.16 -17.60
N GLN A 60 8.34 -16.16 -18.30
CA GLN A 60 7.51 -15.94 -19.48
C GLN A 60 6.01 -15.76 -19.16
N MET A 61 5.56 -16.28 -18.01
CA MET A 61 4.17 -16.17 -17.55
C MET A 61 4.01 -15.15 -16.42
N ASN A 62 5.08 -14.44 -16.06
CA ASN A 62 5.10 -13.36 -15.08
C ASN A 62 4.60 -13.75 -13.67
N PHE A 63 4.96 -14.94 -13.19
CA PHE A 63 4.73 -15.33 -11.81
C PHE A 63 6.04 -15.54 -11.05
N SER A 64 6.04 -15.35 -9.72
CA SER A 64 7.23 -15.48 -8.86
C SER A 64 7.36 -16.90 -8.33
N LEU A 65 8.50 -17.57 -8.57
CA LEU A 65 8.81 -18.86 -7.96
C LEU A 65 8.94 -18.75 -6.45
N ASP A 66 9.56 -17.68 -5.93
CA ASP A 66 9.70 -17.46 -4.49
C ASP A 66 8.33 -17.36 -3.81
N ARG A 67 7.39 -16.64 -4.45
CA ARG A 67 6.01 -16.55 -3.97
C ARG A 67 5.30 -17.89 -4.02
N THR A 68 5.50 -18.65 -5.10
CA THR A 68 4.91 -19.96 -5.29
C THR A 68 5.39 -20.96 -4.24
N VAL A 69 6.68 -20.91 -3.89
CA VAL A 69 7.31 -21.77 -2.88
C VAL A 69 7.04 -21.27 -1.47
N GLY A 70 7.18 -19.95 -1.26
CA GLY A 70 7.10 -19.33 0.07
C GLY A 70 5.68 -19.23 0.62
N ALA A 71 4.65 -19.24 -0.23
CA ALA A 71 3.26 -19.24 0.21
C ALA A 71 2.84 -20.53 0.95
N LEU A 72 3.66 -21.58 0.92
CA LEU A 72 3.26 -22.89 1.39
C LEU A 72 3.71 -23.26 2.80
N ASP A 73 4.79 -22.70 3.36
CA ASP A 73 5.38 -23.32 4.56
C ASP A 73 5.91 -22.42 5.68
N PHE A 74 6.06 -21.10 5.56
CA PHE A 74 6.90 -20.38 6.55
C PHE A 74 6.32 -19.10 7.16
N GLY A 75 5.10 -18.70 6.86
CA GLY A 75 4.59 -17.40 7.35
C GLY A 75 5.48 -16.20 6.91
N ASN A 76 6.35 -16.42 5.93
CA ASN A 76 7.21 -15.39 5.38
C ASN A 76 6.41 -14.53 4.39
N VAL A 77 6.55 -13.22 4.50
CA VAL A 77 6.00 -12.26 3.55
C VAL A 77 7.14 -11.82 2.63
N LEU A 78 6.95 -12.00 1.32
CA LEU A 78 7.87 -11.50 0.32
C LEU A 78 7.61 -10.00 0.09
N PHE A 79 8.63 -9.18 0.23
CA PHE A 79 8.58 -7.75 -0.06
C PHE A 79 9.26 -7.48 -1.40
N ARG A 80 8.62 -6.67 -2.24
CA ARG A 80 9.30 -6.04 -3.37
C ARG A 80 9.86 -4.71 -2.89
N LEU A 81 11.18 -4.59 -2.83
CA LEU A 81 11.86 -3.32 -2.63
C LEU A 81 12.04 -2.66 -4.00
N SER A 82 11.43 -1.51 -4.19
CA SER A 82 11.69 -0.65 -5.34
C SER A 82 12.67 0.43 -4.89
N PHE A 83 13.86 0.42 -5.49
CA PHE A 83 14.80 1.52 -5.34
C PHE A 83 14.52 2.51 -6.46
N SER A 84 14.21 3.73 -6.10
CA SER A 84 14.07 4.82 -7.07
C SER A 84 15.43 5.51 -7.20
N ASP A 85 16.00 5.51 -8.41
CA ASP A 85 17.15 6.36 -8.71
C ASP A 85 16.64 7.78 -8.92
N TYR A 86 16.81 8.62 -7.90
CA TYR A 86 16.31 9.99 -7.89
C TYR A 86 17.12 10.89 -8.84
N HIS A 87 16.85 10.84 -10.12
CA HIS A 87 17.45 11.74 -11.10
C HIS A 87 16.70 13.08 -11.18
N THR A 88 15.39 13.08 -10.97
CA THR A 88 14.55 14.25 -10.85
C THR A 88 13.53 14.03 -9.74
N ALA A 89 13.82 14.55 -8.56
CA ALA A 89 13.09 14.22 -7.34
C ALA A 89 11.56 14.41 -7.41
N LEU A 90 11.09 15.45 -8.10
CA LEU A 90 9.65 15.68 -8.22
C LEU A 90 8.97 14.71 -9.20
N GLU A 91 9.65 14.31 -10.28
CA GLU A 91 9.12 13.31 -11.22
C GLU A 91 9.03 11.95 -10.55
N ASP A 92 10.07 11.57 -9.80
CA ASP A 92 10.06 10.30 -9.05
C ASP A 92 8.99 10.29 -7.95
N TYR A 93 8.83 11.42 -7.24
CA TYR A 93 7.76 11.56 -6.25
C TYR A 93 6.36 11.45 -6.89
N THR A 94 6.17 12.10 -8.04
CA THR A 94 4.94 12.00 -8.84
C THR A 94 4.72 10.57 -9.31
N GLY A 95 5.75 9.92 -9.84
CA GLY A 95 5.70 8.54 -10.32
C GLY A 95 5.26 7.52 -9.24
N VAL A 96 5.68 7.71 -7.99
CA VAL A 96 5.20 6.87 -6.87
C VAL A 96 3.70 7.06 -6.63
N ILE A 97 3.20 8.30 -6.73
CA ILE A 97 1.77 8.60 -6.54
C ILE A 97 0.95 8.03 -7.70
N ASP A 98 1.45 8.17 -8.92
CA ASP A 98 0.79 7.64 -10.11
C ASP A 98 0.74 6.09 -10.09
N GLN A 99 1.78 5.43 -9.56
CA GLN A 99 1.76 3.97 -9.34
C GLN A 99 0.70 3.55 -8.32
N ASP A 100 0.59 4.28 -7.19
CA ASP A 100 -0.48 4.03 -6.22
C ASP A 100 -1.86 4.24 -6.88
N THR A 101 -2.01 5.27 -7.70
CA THR A 101 -3.25 5.56 -8.43
C THR A 101 -3.65 4.43 -9.38
N LEU A 102 -2.68 3.92 -10.16
CA LEU A 102 -2.91 2.79 -11.05
C LEU A 102 -3.30 1.53 -10.29
N PHE A 103 -2.65 1.27 -9.15
CA PHE A 103 -3.01 0.15 -8.27
C PHE A 103 -4.45 0.25 -7.79
N TYR A 104 -4.89 1.41 -7.29
CA TYR A 104 -6.27 1.60 -6.84
C TYR A 104 -7.26 1.43 -7.99
N ARG A 105 -6.98 1.99 -9.17
CA ARG A 105 -7.83 1.86 -10.36
C ARG A 105 -8.02 0.39 -10.78
N GLU A 106 -6.97 -0.41 -10.71
CA GLU A 106 -7.04 -1.83 -11.05
C GLU A 106 -7.85 -2.60 -10.01
N VAL A 107 -7.55 -2.41 -8.72
CA VAL A 107 -8.14 -3.20 -7.63
C VAL A 107 -9.59 -2.79 -7.36
N SER A 108 -9.94 -1.51 -7.42
CA SER A 108 -11.31 -1.03 -7.16
C SER A 108 -12.33 -1.47 -8.22
N SER A 109 -11.87 -2.00 -9.37
CA SER A 109 -12.75 -2.59 -10.37
C SER A 109 -13.41 -3.90 -9.93
N ASP A 110 -12.85 -4.58 -8.94
CA ASP A 110 -13.41 -5.78 -8.32
C ASP A 110 -14.31 -5.37 -7.14
N VAL A 111 -15.59 -5.72 -7.22
CA VAL A 111 -16.62 -5.37 -6.21
C VAL A 111 -16.40 -6.05 -4.87
N ASP A 112 -15.64 -7.13 -4.84
CA ASP A 112 -15.30 -7.90 -3.64
C ASP A 112 -13.89 -7.52 -3.11
N ALA A 113 -13.26 -6.49 -3.67
CA ALA A 113 -11.94 -6.06 -3.24
C ALA A 113 -11.97 -5.48 -1.83
N GLU A 114 -11.09 -5.95 -0.98
CA GLU A 114 -10.87 -5.45 0.38
C GLU A 114 -9.42 -5.00 0.56
N GLN A 115 -9.25 -3.86 1.21
CA GLN A 115 -7.94 -3.33 1.56
C GLN A 115 -7.77 -3.23 3.07
N ALA A 116 -6.62 -3.68 3.58
CA ALA A 116 -6.21 -3.45 4.96
C ALA A 116 -4.87 -2.72 5.00
N ILE A 117 -4.83 -1.56 5.66
CA ILE A 117 -3.62 -0.76 5.81
C ILE A 117 -3.29 -0.66 7.30
N ALA A 118 -2.15 -1.22 7.69
CA ALA A 118 -1.62 -1.09 9.05
C ALA A 118 -0.35 -0.25 9.04
N GLY A 119 -0.26 0.73 9.96
CA GLY A 119 0.91 1.59 9.99
C GLY A 119 0.97 2.57 11.15
N ASN A 120 2.13 3.21 11.26
CA ASN A 120 2.41 4.26 12.22
C ASN A 120 2.42 5.67 11.57
N SER A 121 1.89 5.79 10.37
CA SER A 121 1.72 7.04 9.62
C SER A 121 0.41 6.98 8.85
N PHE A 122 -0.28 8.10 8.73
CA PHE A 122 -1.47 8.17 7.89
C PHE A 122 -1.13 7.89 6.43
N PRO A 123 -1.90 7.02 5.73
CA PRO A 123 -1.73 6.76 4.31
C PRO A 123 -2.01 8.02 3.46
N ARG A 124 -1.43 8.05 2.26
CA ARG A 124 -1.49 9.21 1.37
C ARG A 124 -2.91 9.64 1.05
N MET A 125 -3.79 8.71 0.76
CA MET A 125 -5.19 8.97 0.40
C MET A 125 -5.96 9.76 1.45
N LEU A 126 -5.58 9.71 2.73
CA LEU A 126 -6.23 10.48 3.79
C LEU A 126 -5.78 11.94 3.78
N TYR A 127 -4.47 12.20 3.88
CA TYR A 127 -3.98 13.57 4.03
C TYR A 127 -3.90 14.33 2.70
N MET A 128 -3.88 13.65 1.53
CA MET A 128 -3.84 14.33 0.23
C MET A 128 -5.16 15.00 -0.16
N ARG A 129 -6.23 14.78 0.59
CA ARG A 129 -7.48 15.57 0.52
C ARG A 129 -7.29 17.01 1.04
N TYR A 130 -6.24 17.26 1.83
CA TYR A 130 -6.00 18.53 2.55
C TYR A 130 -4.73 19.20 2.04
N PRO A 131 -4.82 20.41 1.47
CA PRO A 131 -3.68 21.05 0.79
C PRO A 131 -2.46 21.27 1.68
N LYS A 132 -2.65 21.74 2.92
CA LYS A 132 -1.52 22.07 3.80
C LYS A 132 -0.79 20.83 4.34
N PRO A 133 -1.47 19.79 4.85
CA PRO A 133 -0.85 18.51 5.17
C PRO A 133 -0.10 17.88 3.99
N THR A 134 -0.69 17.89 2.80
CA THR A 134 -0.06 17.38 1.58
C THR A 134 1.22 18.13 1.25
N ASN A 135 1.15 19.46 1.23
CA ASN A 135 2.30 20.31 0.97
C ASN A 135 3.37 20.16 2.05
N PHE A 136 2.99 19.99 3.32
CA PHE A 136 3.95 19.74 4.39
C PHE A 136 4.69 18.42 4.22
N LYS A 137 4.01 17.36 3.79
CA LYS A 137 4.66 16.08 3.50
C LYS A 137 5.66 16.20 2.35
N LEU A 138 5.30 16.90 1.28
CA LEU A 138 6.21 17.17 0.18
C LEU A 138 7.42 18.00 0.63
N PHE A 139 7.19 19.10 1.37
CA PHE A 139 8.25 19.96 1.90
C PHE A 139 9.21 19.19 2.79
N LYS A 140 8.67 18.40 3.71
CA LYS A 140 9.47 17.54 4.59
C LYS A 140 10.29 16.53 3.79
N TRP A 141 9.71 15.92 2.76
CA TRP A 141 10.41 14.96 1.92
C TRP A 141 11.55 15.62 1.13
N LEU A 142 11.29 16.77 0.48
CA LEU A 142 12.31 17.55 -0.22
C LEU A 142 13.46 17.96 0.71
N TYR A 143 13.13 18.36 1.95
CA TYR A 143 14.12 18.68 2.96
C TYR A 143 14.98 17.45 3.32
N GLN A 144 14.36 16.29 3.54
CA GLN A 144 15.07 15.06 3.86
C GLN A 144 15.98 14.56 2.73
N GLN A 145 15.64 14.87 1.49
CA GLN A 145 16.47 14.58 0.32
C GLN A 145 17.59 15.62 0.09
N GLY A 146 17.68 16.65 0.92
CA GLY A 146 18.68 17.71 0.74
C GLY A 146 18.40 18.62 -0.46
N LEU A 147 17.16 18.63 -0.98
CA LEU A 147 16.75 19.40 -2.16
C LEU A 147 16.22 20.79 -1.81
N ILE A 148 16.11 21.10 -0.54
CA ILE A 148 15.74 22.42 -0.04
C ILE A 148 16.97 23.07 0.57
N ASP A 149 17.32 24.28 0.08
CA ASP A 149 18.33 25.10 0.72
C ASP A 149 17.77 25.66 2.03
N CYS A 150 18.27 25.11 3.14
CA CYS A 150 17.84 25.48 4.48
C CYS A 150 18.19 26.92 4.88
N SER A 151 19.03 27.62 4.09
CA SER A 151 19.47 29.00 4.41
C SER A 151 18.41 30.04 4.08
N GLY A 152 17.40 29.71 3.25
CA GLY A 152 16.39 30.68 2.82
C GLY A 152 15.00 30.13 2.53
N ALA A 153 14.86 28.85 2.25
CA ALA A 153 13.58 28.28 1.85
C ALA A 153 12.60 28.16 3.03
N LYS A 154 11.38 28.63 2.83
CA LYS A 154 10.26 28.50 3.76
C LYS A 154 9.17 27.62 3.17
N PHE A 155 8.42 26.96 4.04
CA PHE A 155 7.25 26.17 3.65
C PHE A 155 6.25 26.98 2.82
N GLU A 156 6.05 28.24 3.18
CA GLU A 156 5.13 29.16 2.53
C GLU A 156 5.54 29.54 1.10
N ASP A 157 6.83 29.45 0.80
CA ASP A 157 7.38 29.84 -0.49
C ASP A 157 7.37 28.68 -1.50
N MET A 158 7.07 27.47 -1.03
CA MET A 158 7.04 26.28 -1.86
C MET A 158 5.86 26.33 -2.85
N LYS A 159 6.19 26.19 -4.13
CA LYS A 159 5.18 26.04 -5.20
C LYS A 159 5.10 24.58 -5.61
N VAL A 160 3.90 24.02 -5.51
CA VAL A 160 3.63 22.66 -5.98
C VAL A 160 3.23 22.73 -7.46
N PRO A 161 3.89 21.95 -8.35
CA PRO A 161 3.53 21.90 -9.76
C PRO A 161 2.10 21.41 -9.96
N GLU A 162 1.37 21.96 -10.94
CA GLU A 162 -0.02 21.56 -11.22
C GLU A 162 -0.15 20.09 -11.58
N VAL A 163 0.85 19.52 -12.27
CA VAL A 163 0.89 18.08 -12.59
C VAL A 163 0.84 17.24 -11.32
N LEU A 164 1.60 17.62 -10.30
CA LEU A 164 1.61 16.91 -9.02
C LEU A 164 0.29 17.09 -8.25
N LEU A 165 -0.30 18.29 -8.31
CA LEU A 165 -1.63 18.52 -7.73
C LEU A 165 -2.71 17.65 -8.40
N GLN A 166 -2.58 17.43 -9.72
CA GLN A 166 -3.49 16.53 -10.43
C GLN A 166 -3.29 15.07 -9.96
N SER A 167 -2.05 14.58 -9.85
CA SER A 167 -1.77 13.24 -9.33
C SER A 167 -2.32 13.04 -7.91
N TYR A 168 -2.29 14.06 -7.05
CA TYR A 168 -2.93 13.99 -5.73
C TYR A 168 -4.46 13.79 -5.83
N ARG A 169 -5.12 14.57 -6.70
CA ARG A 169 -6.57 14.46 -6.91
C ARG A 169 -6.95 13.09 -7.46
N ASP A 170 -6.18 12.60 -8.42
CA ASP A 170 -6.43 11.31 -9.05
C ASP A 170 -6.26 10.15 -8.05
N LEU A 171 -5.20 10.19 -7.23
CA LEU A 171 -5.01 9.20 -6.17
C LEU A 171 -6.16 9.16 -5.17
N VAL A 172 -6.58 10.35 -4.68
CA VAL A 172 -7.69 10.45 -3.73
C VAL A 172 -8.97 9.92 -4.35
N HIS A 173 -9.25 10.29 -5.61
CA HIS A 173 -10.45 9.84 -6.32
C HIS A 173 -10.49 8.32 -6.46
N GLU A 174 -9.41 7.71 -6.98
CA GLU A 174 -9.36 6.26 -7.20
C GLU A 174 -9.38 5.47 -5.89
N ALA A 175 -8.71 5.97 -4.85
CA ALA A 175 -8.74 5.34 -3.53
C ALA A 175 -10.13 5.38 -2.88
N GLN A 176 -10.94 6.40 -3.17
CA GLN A 176 -12.33 6.48 -2.71
C GLN A 176 -13.28 5.48 -3.38
N LEU A 177 -12.87 4.89 -4.50
CA LEU A 177 -13.64 3.86 -5.19
C LEU A 177 -13.44 2.45 -4.61
N MET A 178 -12.53 2.28 -3.63
CA MET A 178 -12.33 0.98 -2.97
C MET A 178 -13.59 0.53 -2.24
N PRO A 179 -14.08 -0.70 -2.50
CA PRO A 179 -15.31 -1.22 -1.89
C PRO A 179 -15.24 -1.32 -0.37
N ALA A 180 -14.08 -1.74 0.17
CA ALA A 180 -13.85 -1.83 1.60
C ALA A 180 -12.41 -1.49 1.96
N THR A 181 -12.21 -0.66 3.01
CA THR A 181 -10.89 -0.31 3.52
C THR A 181 -10.86 -0.38 5.04
N THR A 182 -9.95 -1.19 5.58
CA THR A 182 -9.67 -1.28 7.01
C THR A 182 -8.36 -0.55 7.32
N LEU A 183 -8.41 0.41 8.24
CA LEU A 183 -7.26 1.19 8.67
C LEU A 183 -6.89 0.84 10.12
N ILE A 184 -5.63 0.45 10.31
CA ILE A 184 -5.09 0.07 11.63
C ILE A 184 -3.94 1.02 11.96
N PHE A 185 -4.14 1.91 12.94
CA PHE A 185 -3.14 2.90 13.34
C PHE A 185 -2.69 2.68 14.77
N ASP A 186 -1.41 2.93 15.04
CA ASP A 186 -0.93 3.10 16.40
C ASP A 186 -1.21 4.53 16.90
N GLY A 187 -1.27 4.72 18.21
CA GLY A 187 -1.49 6.05 18.83
C GLY A 187 -0.36 7.05 18.55
N SER A 188 0.69 6.67 17.86
CA SER A 188 1.81 7.54 17.53
C SER A 188 1.64 8.30 16.20
N CYS A 189 0.67 7.94 15.36
CA CYS A 189 0.47 8.58 14.06
C CYS A 189 0.34 10.10 14.15
N THR A 190 -0.62 10.58 14.95
CA THR A 190 -0.83 12.03 15.18
C THR A 190 0.39 12.68 15.84
N LYS A 191 0.97 12.01 16.85
CA LYS A 191 2.15 12.51 17.55
C LYS A 191 3.35 12.71 16.61
N ARG A 192 3.55 11.83 15.64
CA ARG A 192 4.61 11.96 14.63
C ARG A 192 4.41 13.19 13.73
N TRP A 193 3.16 13.49 13.37
CA TRP A 193 2.85 14.70 12.61
C TRP A 193 3.15 15.95 13.43
N VAL A 194 2.63 16.03 14.65
CA VAL A 194 2.86 17.16 15.57
C VAL A 194 4.35 17.37 15.80
N ASN A 195 5.10 16.31 16.13
CA ASN A 195 6.54 16.40 16.35
C ASN A 195 7.29 16.91 15.11
N ALA A 196 6.90 16.44 13.90
CA ALA A 196 7.51 16.91 12.67
C ALA A 196 7.24 18.41 12.44
N ILE A 197 5.99 18.85 12.59
CA ILE A 197 5.60 20.27 12.44
C ILE A 197 6.36 21.14 13.44
N CYS A 198 6.39 20.74 14.71
CA CYS A 198 7.15 21.45 15.75
C CYS A 198 8.65 21.53 15.44
N ALA A 199 9.24 20.45 14.93
CA ALA A 199 10.66 20.45 14.55
C ALA A 199 10.93 21.47 13.44
N PHE A 200 10.11 21.49 12.39
CA PHE A 200 10.25 22.44 11.26
C PHE A 200 9.96 23.89 11.68
N ARG A 201 9.02 24.10 12.59
CA ARG A 201 8.78 25.40 13.24
C ARG A 201 10.02 25.88 14.01
N ASN A 202 10.59 25.01 14.84
CA ASN A 202 11.79 25.33 15.65
C ASN A 202 13.02 25.61 14.79
N MET A 203 13.10 25.01 13.60
CA MET A 203 14.13 25.32 12.59
C MET A 203 13.81 26.61 11.79
N HIS A 204 12.73 27.30 12.12
CA HIS A 204 12.26 28.49 11.39
C HIS A 204 11.96 28.25 9.90
N LEU A 205 11.64 27.02 9.51
CA LEU A 205 11.26 26.64 8.16
C LEU A 205 9.76 26.78 7.89
N ILE A 206 8.94 26.94 8.91
CA ILE A 206 7.49 27.16 8.86
C ILE A 206 7.15 28.31 9.80
N ARG A 207 6.27 29.22 9.37
CA ARG A 207 5.75 30.31 10.18
C ARG A 207 4.61 29.84 11.11
N ASP A 208 4.40 30.57 12.21
CA ASP A 208 3.36 30.24 13.19
C ASP A 208 1.96 30.25 12.59
N GLU A 209 1.67 31.19 11.67
CA GLU A 209 0.38 31.24 10.98
C GLU A 209 0.12 29.98 10.14
N SER A 210 1.15 29.45 9.49
CA SER A 210 1.06 28.22 8.70
C SER A 210 0.89 26.99 9.59
N VAL A 211 1.46 27.00 10.80
CA VAL A 211 1.26 25.92 11.80
C VAL A 211 -0.19 25.85 12.22
N GLU A 212 -0.86 27.00 12.47
CA GLU A 212 -2.28 27.00 12.85
C GLU A 212 -3.19 26.48 11.71
N VAL A 213 -2.88 26.83 10.45
CA VAL A 213 -3.62 26.28 9.30
C VAL A 213 -3.39 24.78 9.15
N LEU A 214 -2.14 24.33 9.27
CA LEU A 214 -1.81 22.88 9.26
C LEU A 214 -2.57 22.12 10.34
N LYS A 215 -2.61 22.67 11.56
CA LYS A 215 -3.35 22.10 12.69
C LYS A 215 -4.85 22.01 12.39
N ALA A 216 -5.44 23.09 11.87
CA ALA A 216 -6.86 23.12 11.53
C ALA A 216 -7.22 22.06 10.48
N GLU A 217 -6.44 21.96 9.39
CA GLU A 217 -6.68 20.95 8.35
C GLU A 217 -6.40 19.51 8.84
N LEU A 218 -5.45 19.30 9.76
CA LEU A 218 -5.22 17.97 10.36
C LEU A 218 -6.36 17.56 11.32
N LEU A 219 -6.92 18.51 12.08
CA LEU A 219 -8.10 18.25 12.90
C LEU A 219 -9.30 17.91 12.02
N GLN A 220 -9.52 18.70 10.95
CA GLN A 220 -10.58 18.41 9.98
C GLN A 220 -10.41 17.00 9.35
N MET A 221 -9.18 16.62 9.01
CA MET A 221 -8.89 15.27 8.49
C MET A 221 -9.28 14.18 9.49
N LEU A 222 -9.05 14.41 10.80
CA LEU A 222 -9.41 13.43 11.83
C LEU A 222 -10.92 13.39 12.05
N ASP A 223 -11.59 14.55 12.04
CA ASP A 223 -13.04 14.64 12.16
C ASP A 223 -13.72 13.96 10.95
N ASP A 224 -13.28 14.24 9.72
CA ASP A 224 -13.77 13.60 8.51
C ASP A 224 -13.53 12.08 8.54
N LEU A 225 -12.37 11.64 9.06
CA LEU A 225 -12.06 10.22 9.18
C LEU A 225 -12.99 9.51 10.18
N GLU A 226 -13.33 10.17 11.28
CA GLU A 226 -14.29 9.66 12.27
C GLU A 226 -15.70 9.59 11.68
N GLU A 227 -16.11 10.59 10.90
CA GLU A 227 -17.42 10.62 10.24
C GLU A 227 -17.53 9.58 9.09
N ASP A 228 -16.46 9.37 8.32
CA ASP A 228 -16.41 8.41 7.21
C ASP A 228 -16.30 6.95 7.69
N THR A 229 -15.96 6.72 8.98
CA THR A 229 -15.76 5.37 9.52
C THR A 229 -17.09 4.76 9.98
N VAL A 230 -17.42 3.59 9.42
CA VAL A 230 -18.66 2.86 9.77
C VAL A 230 -18.52 2.14 11.11
N ASP A 231 -17.32 1.59 11.39
CA ASP A 231 -16.98 0.85 12.60
C ASP A 231 -15.73 1.44 13.25
N PHE A 232 -15.90 2.41 14.14
CA PHE A 232 -14.80 2.92 14.96
C PHE A 232 -14.70 2.08 16.24
N VAL A 233 -13.64 1.25 16.35
CA VAL A 233 -13.34 0.51 17.58
C VAL A 233 -12.26 1.26 18.37
N PRO A 234 -12.63 2.08 19.35
CA PRO A 234 -11.68 2.94 20.06
C PRO A 234 -10.80 2.21 21.08
N ASN A 235 -11.14 0.99 21.49
CA ASN A 235 -10.36 0.14 22.40
C ASN A 235 -10.86 -1.31 22.36
N PHE A 236 -9.97 -2.25 22.64
CA PHE A 236 -10.27 -3.65 22.88
C PHE A 236 -11.05 -3.84 24.20
N ASP A 237 -12.24 -3.29 24.30
CA ASP A 237 -13.15 -3.61 25.38
C ASP A 237 -14.41 -4.22 24.79
N ASN A 238 -14.59 -5.51 25.13
CA ASN A 238 -15.67 -6.36 24.65
C ASN A 238 -17.03 -5.78 25.07
N SER A 239 -17.67 -4.98 24.24
CA SER A 239 -19.09 -4.77 24.34
C SER A 239 -19.70 -4.72 22.93
N GLU A 240 -20.44 -5.80 22.65
CA GLU A 240 -21.23 -5.98 21.43
C GLU A 240 -22.20 -4.82 21.20
N LYS A 241 -22.12 -4.17 20.03
CA LYS A 241 -23.21 -3.40 19.46
C LYS A 241 -23.42 -3.79 17.99
N GLU A 242 -24.67 -4.06 17.67
CA GLU A 242 -25.14 -4.42 16.35
C GLU A 242 -24.89 -3.33 15.30
N PRO A 243 -24.58 -3.68 14.03
CA PRO A 243 -24.27 -2.72 12.98
C PRO A 243 -25.52 -1.99 12.50
N SER A 244 -25.49 -0.67 12.52
CA SER A 244 -26.50 0.16 11.86
C SER A 244 -26.09 0.40 10.41
N VAL A 245 -26.90 -0.09 9.47
CA VAL A 245 -26.73 0.05 8.03
C VAL A 245 -26.99 1.53 7.62
N LEU A 246 -25.98 2.20 7.08
CA LEU A 246 -26.12 3.48 6.40
C LEU A 246 -25.55 3.41 4.97
N PRO A 247 -26.17 4.11 4.01
CA PRO A 247 -25.92 3.91 2.58
C PRO A 247 -24.69 4.70 2.09
N ALA A 248 -23.90 4.04 1.22
CA ALA A 248 -22.99 4.63 0.23
C ALA A 248 -21.95 5.65 0.74
N ARG A 249 -21.28 5.37 1.84
CA ARG A 249 -19.98 5.96 2.20
C ARG A 249 -18.95 4.85 2.20
N LEU A 250 -17.69 5.18 1.90
CA LEU A 250 -16.58 4.21 1.97
C LEU A 250 -16.66 3.44 3.30
N PRO A 251 -16.76 2.11 3.29
CA PRO A 251 -16.71 1.34 4.52
C PRO A 251 -15.27 1.38 5.04
N LEU A 252 -14.95 2.40 5.85
CA LEU A 252 -13.69 2.54 6.56
C LEU A 252 -13.84 1.93 7.95
N SER A 253 -12.97 0.99 8.28
CA SER A 253 -12.85 0.44 9.63
C SER A 253 -11.53 0.92 10.25
N LEU A 254 -11.60 1.58 11.40
CA LEU A 254 -10.42 2.12 12.11
C LEU A 254 -10.20 1.33 13.40
N ILE A 255 -9.06 0.65 13.49
CA ILE A 255 -8.63 -0.05 14.71
C ILE A 255 -7.48 0.72 15.34
N HIS A 256 -7.67 1.18 16.58
CA HIS A 256 -6.63 1.85 17.36
C HIS A 256 -5.92 0.82 18.25
N ILE A 257 -4.63 0.60 18.00
CA ILE A 257 -3.79 -0.23 18.88
C ILE A 257 -3.15 0.67 19.93
N SER A 258 -3.57 0.54 21.19
CA SER A 258 -2.91 1.20 22.32
C SER A 258 -1.53 0.59 22.57
N GLU A 259 -0.53 1.41 22.94
CA GLU A 259 0.78 0.92 23.36
C GLU A 259 0.61 -0.11 24.50
N PRO A 260 1.34 -1.24 24.46
CA PRO A 260 1.35 -2.17 25.58
C PRO A 260 1.88 -1.41 26.81
N THR A 261 1.07 -1.33 27.85
CA THR A 261 1.48 -0.77 29.15
C THR A 261 2.78 -1.48 29.57
N ARG A 262 3.85 -0.71 29.77
CA ARG A 262 5.09 -1.23 30.36
C ARG A 262 4.74 -1.93 31.66
N ARG A 263 4.89 -3.25 31.69
CA ARG A 263 4.88 -4.00 32.96
C ARG A 263 6.05 -3.45 33.77
N THR A 264 5.76 -2.80 34.88
CA THR A 264 6.73 -2.54 35.92
C THR A 264 7.34 -3.88 36.36
N PRO A 265 8.67 -4.00 36.45
CA PRO A 265 9.27 -5.21 37.00
C PRO A 265 8.81 -5.34 38.46
N ILE A 266 8.24 -6.48 38.80
CA ILE A 266 7.96 -6.87 40.16
C ILE A 266 9.32 -7.13 40.81
N SER A 267 9.62 -6.35 41.82
CA SER A 267 10.78 -6.49 42.72
C SER A 267 10.72 -7.80 43.51
#